data_20c90a8d0bdfc4da23bebea7e515f50f
#
_entry.id   20c90a8d0bdfc4da23bebea7e515f50f
#
_cell.length_a   1.000
_cell.length_b   1.000
_cell.length_c   1.000
_cell.angle_alpha   90.00
_cell.angle_beta   90.00
_cell.angle_gamma   90.00
#
_symmetry.space_group_name_H-M   'P 1'
#
loop_
_entity.id
_entity.type
_entity.pdbx_description
1 polymer ?
#
loop_
_entity_poly.entity_id
_entity_poly.type
_entity_poly.pdbx_seq_one_letter_code
_entity_poly.pdbx_strand_id
1 'polypeptide(L)'
;MPISITLLPNNEDGSGNNLFYAIGTLTFSGSYPTGGDTLDFTTVAPFLPSDQMIQVFADSQNGNSGYYVPVQGSALNNWKLKCFSGGGTELSAGAYPSSVTTDVVQVTITARKLQ
;
A
#
# COMPACT_ATOMS: atom_id res chain seq x y z
N MET A 1 -12.51 -3.84 -3.31
CA MET A 1 -11.06 -4.02 -3.11
C MET A 1 -10.78 -4.50 -1.71
N PRO A 2 -10.04 -5.60 -1.56
CA PRO A 2 -9.69 -6.09 -0.23
C PRO A 2 -8.76 -5.15 0.54
N ILE A 3 -7.94 -4.36 -0.15
CA ILE A 3 -7.09 -3.37 0.48
C ILE A 3 -7.63 -1.99 0.18
N SER A 4 -7.90 -1.22 1.24
CA SER A 4 -8.30 0.18 1.12
C SER A 4 -7.16 1.08 1.58
N ILE A 5 -6.93 2.16 0.85
CA ILE A 5 -5.89 3.13 1.16
C ILE A 5 -6.57 4.43 1.59
N THR A 6 -6.21 4.92 2.77
CA THR A 6 -6.72 6.18 3.28
C THR A 6 -5.55 7.10 3.59
N LEU A 7 -5.45 8.21 2.88
CA LEU A 7 -4.37 9.17 3.12
C LEU A 7 -4.73 10.10 4.27
N LEU A 8 -3.72 10.50 5.01
CA LEU A 8 -3.88 11.52 6.04
C LEU A 8 -4.18 12.86 5.38
N PRO A 9 -5.05 13.68 5.97
CA PRO A 9 -5.37 14.98 5.40
C PRO A 9 -4.16 15.89 5.37
N ASN A 10 -4.01 16.63 4.27
CA ASN A 10 -3.00 17.69 4.13
C ASN A 10 -1.57 17.20 4.31
N ASN A 11 -1.28 15.97 3.89
CA ASN A 11 0.05 15.42 4.04
C ASN A 11 0.82 15.31 2.73
N GLU A 12 0.24 15.73 1.61
CA GLU A 12 0.94 15.72 0.34
C GLU A 12 1.94 16.87 0.29
N ASP A 13 3.12 16.58 -0.20
CA ASP A 13 4.13 17.59 -0.43
C ASP A 13 4.52 17.53 -1.91
N GLY A 14 4.11 18.54 -2.65
CA GLY A 14 4.39 18.64 -4.07
C GLY A 14 5.54 19.57 -4.40
N SER A 15 6.39 19.84 -3.44
CA SER A 15 7.47 20.80 -3.64
C SER A 15 8.49 20.31 -4.66
N GLY A 16 8.82 21.17 -5.61
CA GLY A 16 9.92 20.98 -6.55
C GLY A 16 9.83 19.72 -7.38
N ASN A 17 10.54 19.67 -8.47
CA ASN A 17 10.84 18.45 -9.25
C ASN A 17 9.69 17.53 -9.56
N ASN A 18 8.46 17.98 -9.44
CA ASN A 18 7.25 17.21 -9.73
C ASN A 18 7.08 15.96 -8.84
N LEU A 19 7.80 15.88 -7.76
CA LEU A 19 7.61 14.81 -6.79
C LEU A 19 6.59 15.22 -5.76
N PHE A 20 5.83 14.23 -5.28
CA PHE A 20 5.02 14.47 -4.09
C PHE A 20 5.01 13.24 -3.21
N TYR A 21 4.79 13.49 -1.94
CA TYR A 21 4.84 12.46 -0.90
C TYR A 21 3.49 12.41 -0.21
N ALA A 22 3.07 11.22 0.14
CA ALA A 22 1.82 11.03 0.85
C ALA A 22 1.99 9.94 1.90
N ILE A 23 1.31 10.11 3.02
CA ILE A 23 1.31 9.13 4.10
C ILE A 23 -0.14 8.77 4.38
N GLY A 24 -0.39 7.49 4.59
CA GLY A 24 -1.73 7.04 4.90
C GLY A 24 -1.73 5.72 5.60
N THR A 25 -2.88 5.08 5.63
CA THR A 25 -3.04 3.77 6.26
C THR A 25 -3.70 2.83 5.27
N LEU A 26 -3.41 1.53 5.46
CA LEU A 26 -4.04 0.46 4.71
C LEU A 26 -4.98 -0.30 5.64
N THR A 27 -6.12 -0.68 5.12
CA THR A 27 -7.04 -1.59 5.79
C THR A 27 -7.29 -2.79 4.89
N PHE A 28 -7.46 -3.95 5.50
CA PHE A 28 -7.56 -5.22 4.80
C PHE A 28 -8.90 -5.88 5.06
N SER A 29 -9.47 -6.47 4.04
CA SER A 29 -10.71 -7.24 4.15
C SER A 29 -10.74 -8.28 3.05
N GLY A 30 -11.68 -9.24 3.15
CA GLY A 30 -11.82 -10.26 2.13
C GLY A 30 -10.72 -11.30 2.20
N SER A 31 -10.16 -11.66 1.06
CA SER A 31 -9.22 -12.77 0.95
C SER A 31 -7.89 -12.30 0.37
N TYR A 32 -6.83 -12.95 0.84
CA TYR A 32 -5.48 -12.72 0.34
C TYR A 32 -5.17 -13.71 -0.77
N PRO A 33 -4.80 -13.25 -1.96
CA PRO A 33 -4.36 -14.17 -3.03
C PRO A 33 -2.86 -14.41 -2.94
N THR A 34 -2.43 -15.63 -3.25
CA THR A 34 -1.00 -15.93 -3.33
C THR A 34 -0.33 -14.98 -4.33
N GLY A 35 0.80 -14.43 -3.94
CA GLY A 35 1.55 -13.49 -4.78
C GLY A 35 1.28 -12.04 -4.50
N GLY A 36 0.33 -11.75 -3.62
CA GLY A 36 0.04 -10.39 -3.19
C GLY A 36 -1.33 -9.92 -3.59
N ASP A 37 -1.90 -9.06 -2.76
CA ASP A 37 -3.20 -8.44 -3.02
C ASP A 37 -3.00 -7.11 -3.74
N THR A 38 -3.99 -6.70 -4.51
CA THR A 38 -3.88 -5.51 -5.33
C THR A 38 -3.84 -4.24 -4.50
N LEU A 39 -2.86 -3.39 -4.78
CA LEU A 39 -2.83 -2.01 -4.32
C LEU A 39 -3.22 -1.14 -5.51
N ASP A 40 -4.42 -0.57 -5.45
CA ASP A 40 -4.95 0.24 -6.54
C ASP A 40 -4.93 1.70 -6.13
N PHE A 41 -4.03 2.47 -6.73
CA PHE A 41 -3.89 3.88 -6.42
C PHE A 41 -4.79 4.78 -7.27
N THR A 42 -5.56 4.21 -8.19
CA THR A 42 -6.46 5.01 -9.03
C THR A 42 -7.65 5.54 -8.26
N THR A 43 -7.97 4.91 -7.13
CA THR A 43 -9.11 5.31 -6.31
C THR A 43 -8.74 6.31 -5.22
N VAL A 44 -7.48 6.70 -5.15
CA VAL A 44 -6.96 7.54 -4.06
C VAL A 44 -6.66 8.93 -4.60
N ALA A 45 -7.42 9.92 -4.14
CA ALA A 45 -7.07 11.30 -4.42
C ALA A 45 -5.85 11.67 -3.56
N PRO A 46 -4.89 12.44 -4.06
CA PRO A 46 -4.90 13.23 -5.29
C PRO A 46 -4.19 12.59 -6.48
N PHE A 47 -4.08 11.27 -6.54
CA PHE A 47 -3.39 10.64 -7.66
C PHE A 47 -4.19 10.77 -8.94
N LEU A 48 -3.51 11.12 -10.03
CA LEU A 48 -4.08 11.23 -11.36
C LEU A 48 -3.59 10.05 -12.20
N PRO A 49 -4.33 9.68 -13.25
CA PRO A 49 -3.91 8.53 -14.07
C PRO A 49 -2.53 8.65 -14.69
N SER A 50 -2.04 9.86 -14.90
CA SER A 50 -0.72 10.08 -15.48
C SER A 50 0.41 10.04 -14.45
N ASP A 51 0.08 9.99 -13.16
CA ASP A 51 1.10 9.97 -12.12
C ASP A 51 1.86 8.66 -12.14
N GLN A 52 3.11 8.70 -11.72
CA GLN A 52 3.96 7.52 -11.67
C GLN A 52 4.37 7.27 -10.23
N MET A 53 4.05 6.07 -9.74
CA MET A 53 4.54 5.65 -8.42
C MET A 53 6.02 5.34 -8.52
N ILE A 54 6.81 5.91 -7.62
CA ILE A 54 8.24 5.66 -7.57
C ILE A 54 8.55 4.66 -6.46
N GLN A 55 7.94 4.86 -5.29
CA GLN A 55 8.30 4.07 -4.12
C GLN A 55 7.12 3.99 -3.16
N VAL A 56 6.90 2.81 -2.62
CA VAL A 56 5.82 2.57 -1.65
C VAL A 56 6.42 1.73 -0.53
N PHE A 57 6.24 2.20 0.70
CA PHE A 57 6.61 1.44 1.90
C PHE A 57 5.37 1.18 2.73
N ALA A 58 5.28 0.01 3.32
CA ALA A 58 4.18 -0.36 4.19
C ALA A 58 4.73 -1.05 5.44
N ASP A 59 4.37 -0.53 6.61
CA ASP A 59 4.88 -1.02 7.88
C ASP A 59 3.77 -1.16 8.91
N SER A 60 3.83 -2.21 9.71
CA SER A 60 2.94 -2.38 10.85
C SER A 60 3.28 -1.38 11.93
N GLN A 61 2.25 -0.74 12.50
CA GLN A 61 2.41 0.20 13.61
C GLN A 61 2.07 -0.46 14.95
N ASN A 62 1.63 -1.71 14.93
CA ASN A 62 1.20 -2.42 16.14
C ASN A 62 2.27 -3.37 16.69
N GLY A 63 3.46 -3.36 16.12
CA GLY A 63 4.53 -4.23 16.58
C GLY A 63 4.34 -5.69 16.20
N ASN A 64 3.55 -5.97 15.17
CA ASN A 64 3.42 -7.34 14.65
C ASN A 64 4.76 -7.82 14.13
N SER A 65 5.03 -9.09 14.31
CA SER A 65 6.25 -9.68 13.77
C SER A 65 6.19 -9.88 12.27
N GLY A 66 4.98 -9.90 11.69
CA GLY A 66 4.81 -9.98 10.25
C GLY A 66 5.20 -8.69 9.55
N TYR A 67 5.37 -8.75 8.26
CA TYR A 67 5.73 -7.57 7.48
C TYR A 67 5.07 -7.60 6.11
N TYR A 68 5.11 -6.45 5.44
CA TYR A 68 4.43 -6.21 4.17
C TYR A 68 5.45 -5.76 3.14
N VAL A 69 5.35 -6.29 1.93
CA VAL A 69 6.29 -5.97 0.86
C VAL A 69 5.50 -5.49 -0.36
N PRO A 70 5.54 -4.19 -0.68
CA PRO A 70 4.94 -3.70 -1.91
C PRO A 70 5.70 -4.22 -3.12
N VAL A 71 4.97 -4.66 -4.13
CA VAL A 71 5.53 -5.14 -5.39
C VAL A 71 5.14 -4.14 -6.46
N GLN A 72 6.14 -3.55 -7.11
CA GLN A 72 5.91 -2.51 -8.09
C GLN A 72 5.16 -3.04 -9.30
N GLY A 73 4.15 -2.29 -9.72
CA GLY A 73 3.43 -2.57 -10.95
C GLY A 73 3.82 -1.60 -12.04
N SER A 74 3.30 -1.83 -13.23
CA SER A 74 3.55 -0.98 -14.39
C SER A 74 2.60 0.21 -14.47
N ALA A 75 1.53 0.22 -13.67
CA ALA A 75 0.52 1.28 -13.67
C ALA A 75 0.05 1.52 -12.25
N LEU A 76 -0.85 2.50 -12.06
CA LEU A 76 -1.37 2.81 -10.73
C LEU A 76 -2.27 1.71 -10.17
N ASN A 77 -2.82 0.86 -11.00
CA ASN A 77 -3.84 -0.10 -10.58
C ASN A 77 -3.33 -1.54 -10.48
N ASN A 78 -2.06 -1.77 -10.67
CA ASN A 78 -1.54 -3.15 -10.68
C ASN A 78 -0.36 -3.38 -9.73
N TRP A 79 -0.15 -2.48 -8.79
CA TRP A 79 0.76 -2.76 -7.68
C TRP A 79 0.15 -3.84 -6.80
N LYS A 80 1.00 -4.56 -6.10
CA LYS A 80 0.55 -5.61 -5.19
C LYS A 80 1.22 -5.45 -3.84
N LEU A 81 0.57 -5.99 -2.82
CA LEU A 81 1.15 -6.02 -1.48
C LEU A 81 1.22 -7.46 -1.03
N LYS A 82 2.43 -7.95 -0.83
CA LYS A 82 2.64 -9.27 -0.25
C LYS A 82 2.67 -9.17 1.26
N CYS A 83 2.05 -10.12 1.93
CA CYS A 83 2.03 -10.20 3.38
C CYS A 83 2.83 -11.42 3.82
N PHE A 84 3.69 -11.23 4.81
CA PHE A 84 4.58 -12.28 5.32
C PHE A 84 4.42 -12.42 6.82
N SER A 85 4.58 -13.64 7.30
CA SER A 85 4.69 -13.90 8.73
C SER A 85 6.07 -13.48 9.25
N GLY A 86 6.22 -13.40 10.56
CA GLY A 86 7.50 -13.02 11.15
C GLY A 86 8.64 -13.96 10.82
N GLY A 87 8.33 -15.19 10.42
CA GLY A 87 9.34 -16.14 9.99
C GLY A 87 9.73 -16.04 8.53
N GLY A 88 9.16 -15.09 7.78
CA GLY A 88 9.49 -14.91 6.38
C GLY A 88 8.69 -15.73 5.41
N THR A 89 7.60 -16.34 5.86
CA THR A 89 6.72 -17.13 5.00
C THR A 89 5.54 -16.28 4.54
N GLU A 90 5.28 -16.28 3.24
CA GLU A 90 4.13 -15.56 2.70
C GLU A 90 2.84 -16.16 3.27
N LEU A 91 1.86 -15.27 3.51
CA LEU A 91 0.54 -15.69 3.95
C LEU A 91 -0.08 -16.66 2.94
N SER A 92 -0.74 -17.69 3.45
CA SER A 92 -1.51 -18.59 2.61
C SER A 92 -2.71 -17.87 2.01
N ALA A 93 -3.10 -18.26 0.80
CA ALA A 93 -4.29 -17.73 0.17
C ALA A 93 -5.52 -18.06 1.03
N GLY A 94 -6.43 -17.09 1.13
CA GLY A 94 -7.64 -17.24 1.90
C GLY A 94 -7.93 -15.98 2.71
N ALA A 95 -8.89 -16.08 3.62
CA ALA A 95 -9.29 -14.93 4.43
C ALA A 95 -8.10 -14.37 5.20
N TYR A 96 -8.04 -13.04 5.29
CA TYR A 96 -6.99 -12.39 6.08
C TYR A 96 -7.14 -12.78 7.55
N PRO A 97 -6.04 -13.15 8.22
CA PRO A 97 -6.11 -13.43 9.65
C PRO A 97 -6.37 -12.15 10.45
N SER A 98 -6.86 -12.31 11.67
CA SER A 98 -7.17 -11.15 12.51
C SER A 98 -5.93 -10.32 12.83
N SER A 99 -4.75 -10.94 12.85
CA SER A 99 -3.50 -10.20 13.07
C SER A 99 -3.24 -9.17 11.97
N VAL A 100 -3.80 -9.37 10.78
CA VAL A 100 -3.67 -8.43 9.68
C VAL A 100 -4.85 -7.46 9.64
N THR A 101 -6.07 -7.95 9.81
CA THR A 101 -7.25 -7.08 9.71
C THR A 101 -7.33 -6.06 10.85
N THR A 102 -6.72 -6.35 11.99
CA THR A 102 -6.67 -5.42 13.11
C THR A 102 -5.38 -4.63 13.19
N ASP A 103 -4.44 -4.89 12.28
CA ASP A 103 -3.17 -4.17 12.26
C ASP A 103 -3.38 -2.75 11.73
N VAL A 104 -2.58 -1.83 12.24
CA VAL A 104 -2.50 -0.47 11.69
C VAL A 104 -1.26 -0.44 10.80
N VAL A 105 -1.48 -0.45 9.50
CA VAL A 105 -0.39 -0.48 8.52
C VAL A 105 -0.26 0.91 7.92
N GLN A 106 0.88 1.54 8.18
CA GLN A 106 1.17 2.84 7.59
C GLN A 106 1.79 2.66 6.23
N VAL A 107 1.30 3.41 5.25
CA VAL A 107 1.86 3.42 3.91
C VAL A 107 2.48 4.77 3.63
N THR A 108 3.69 4.76 3.10
CA THR A 108 4.40 5.97 2.66
C THR A 108 4.62 5.86 1.17
N ILE A 109 4.20 6.89 0.44
CA ILE A 109 4.18 6.86 -1.02
C ILE A 109 4.99 8.03 -1.55
N THR A 110 5.87 7.74 -2.52
CA THR A 110 6.56 8.76 -3.30
C THR A 110 6.11 8.61 -4.74
N ALA A 111 5.60 9.68 -5.32
CA ALA A 111 5.10 9.65 -6.69
C ALA A 111 5.64 10.83 -7.49
N ARG A 112 5.62 10.68 -8.80
CA ARG A 112 6.01 11.73 -9.74
C ARG A 112 4.77 12.19 -10.50
N LYS A 113 4.57 13.48 -10.55
CA LYS A 113 3.53 14.09 -11.36
C LYS A 113 4.04 14.27 -12.79
N LEU A 114 3.39 13.63 -13.75
CA LEU A 114 3.82 13.63 -15.14
C LEU A 114 3.00 14.59 -16.00
N GLN A 115 2.85 15.80 -15.56
CA GLN A 115 2.11 16.75 -16.38
C GLN A 115 2.67 18.17 -16.32
#